data_cab7677f970a8ac54d19d07e8fe93e1d
#
_entry.id   cab7677f970a8ac54d19d07e8fe93e1d
#
_cell.length_a   1.000
_cell.length_b   1.000
_cell.length_c   1.000
_cell.angle_alpha   90.00
_cell.angle_beta   90.00
_cell.angle_gamma   90.00
#
_symmetry.space_group_name_H-M   'P 1'
#
loop_
_entity.id
_entity.type
_entity.pdbx_description
1 polymer ?
#
loop_
_entity_poly.entity_id
_entity_poly.type
_entity_poly.pdbx_seq_one_letter_code
_entity_poly.pdbx_strand_id
1 'polypeptide(L)'
;MLFFFAFVSLKASAQMLQLRFVEPPIADTEVRRRHIDDLLPSYCVRHGLTSREREVLTLILDGKDNQNIANDLHLALGTVKAHTHNILKKTDSSNRQQLIQDFWKE
;
A
#
# COMPACT_ATOMS: atom_id res chain seq x y z
N MET A 1 -28.53 -25.58 17.94
CA MET A 1 -28.16 -25.83 18.55
C MET A 1 -28.19 -25.70 18.45
N LEU A 2 -27.79 -24.78 18.33
CA LEU A 2 -27.19 -24.61 18.51
C LEU A 2 -27.06 -24.30 18.19
N PHE A 3 -27.16 -24.11 18.36
CA PHE A 3 -26.60 -23.98 18.61
C PHE A 3 -26.17 -23.77 18.10
N PHE A 4 -26.21 -23.70 18.05
CA PHE A 4 -25.44 -23.78 18.24
C PHE A 4 -25.29 -23.40 17.61
N PHE A 5 -25.40 -23.29 17.80
CA PHE A 5 -24.91 -23.23 17.92
C PHE A 5 -24.71 -22.62 17.54
N ALA A 6 -25.40 -22.75 17.25
CA ALA A 6 -24.99 -22.55 17.55
C ALA A 6 -24.71 -22.28 17.32
N PHE A 7 -24.55 -21.84 17.56
CA PHE A 7 -23.82 -21.67 17.85
C PHE A 7 -23.42 -21.36 17.25
N VAL A 8 -23.87 -21.73 17.09
CA VAL A 8 -23.18 -21.83 17.23
C VAL A 8 -23.17 -21.48 16.74
N SER A 9 -23.38 -21.15 16.80
CA SER A 9 -23.02 -21.07 16.99
C SER A 9 -22.98 -20.62 16.75
N LEU A 10 -23.09 -20.31 16.57
CA LEU A 10 -22.60 -20.05 16.91
C LEU A 10 -22.12 -19.78 16.72
N LYS A 11 -21.81 -19.57 16.35
CA LYS A 11 -21.04 -19.56 16.66
C LYS A 11 -20.71 -19.58 16.11
N ALA A 12 -20.84 -19.38 15.90
CA ALA A 12 -20.14 -19.60 15.89
C ALA A 12 -20.15 -19.25 15.35
N SER A 13 -20.06 -18.83 15.08
CA SER A 13 -19.77 -18.69 15.21
C SER A 13 -19.46 -18.34 15.00
N ALA A 14 -19.34 -18.03 14.69
CA ALA A 14 -18.75 -17.84 14.95
C ALA A 14 -18.29 -17.92 14.66
N GLN A 15 -18.01 -17.98 14.34
CA GLN A 15 -17.35 -18.26 14.45
C GLN A 15 -17.20 -18.35 13.73
N MET A 16 -17.25 -18.32 13.57
CA MET A 16 -17.05 -18.59 13.30
C MET A 16 -17.02 -18.24 12.93
N LEU A 17 -17.22 -17.90 12.99
CA LEU A 17 -16.98 -17.55 13.05
C LEU A 17 -16.43 -17.12 13.01
N GLN A 18 -15.96 -17.12 13.14
CA GLN A 18 -15.43 -16.78 13.19
C GLN A 18 -14.86 -16.72 12.59
N LEU A 19 -14.77 -16.94 12.35
CA LEU A 19 -14.19 -16.93 11.58
C LEU A 19 -14.50 -16.23 10.81
N ARG A 20 -14.71 -15.59 10.77
CA ARG A 20 -14.75 -14.92 10.28
C ARG A 20 -14.52 -14.60 9.41
N PHE A 21 -14.70 -14.47 8.86
CA PHE A 21 -14.07 -14.41 8.08
C PHE A 21 -13.13 -13.62 7.53
N VAL A 22 -12.48 -13.82 7.33
CA VAL A 22 -11.25 -13.04 7.12
C VAL A 22 -10.83 -13.12 5.67
N GLU A 23 -10.60 -11.96 5.09
CA GLU A 23 -10.16 -11.87 3.71
C GLU A 23 -8.84 -12.62 3.50
N PRO A 24 -8.69 -13.39 2.44
CA PRO A 24 -7.38 -13.94 2.09
C PRO A 24 -6.41 -12.81 1.78
N PRO A 25 -5.24 -12.77 2.41
CA PRO A 25 -4.28 -11.69 2.18
C PRO A 25 -3.86 -11.54 0.72
N ILE A 26 -3.83 -12.62 -0.03
CA ILE A 26 -3.41 -12.59 -1.43
C ILE A 26 -4.37 -11.78 -2.29
N ALA A 27 -5.69 -11.99 -2.10
CA ALA A 27 -6.69 -11.28 -2.87
C ALA A 27 -6.63 -9.77 -2.61
N ASP A 28 -6.47 -9.40 -1.34
CA ASP A 28 -6.38 -8.00 -0.97
C ASP A 28 -5.14 -7.34 -1.59
N THR A 29 -4.02 -8.04 -1.60
CA THR A 29 -2.78 -7.56 -2.18
C THR A 29 -2.93 -7.35 -3.69
N GLU A 30 -3.61 -8.26 -4.37
CA GLU A 30 -3.81 -8.17 -5.80
C GLU A 30 -4.69 -6.99 -6.19
N VAL A 31 -5.77 -6.78 -5.44
CA VAL A 31 -6.67 -5.66 -5.67
C VAL A 31 -5.91 -4.34 -5.48
N ARG A 32 -5.12 -4.26 -4.42
CA ARG A 32 -4.35 -3.04 -4.15
C ARG A 32 -3.35 -2.78 -5.27
N ARG A 33 -2.67 -3.82 -5.74
CA ARG A 33 -1.68 -3.67 -6.80
C ARG A 33 -2.32 -3.15 -8.09
N ARG A 34 -3.49 -3.66 -8.44
CA ARG A 34 -4.20 -3.18 -9.63
C ARG A 34 -4.58 -1.72 -9.52
N HIS A 35 -5.04 -1.31 -8.34
CA HIS A 35 -5.37 0.10 -8.12
C HIS A 35 -4.14 0.99 -8.29
N ILE A 36 -3.00 0.55 -7.79
CA ILE A 36 -1.76 1.30 -7.95
C ILE A 36 -1.43 1.43 -9.42
N ASP A 37 -1.48 0.33 -10.16
CA ASP A 37 -1.15 0.33 -11.58
C ASP A 37 -2.07 1.25 -12.38
N ASP A 38 -3.34 1.32 -12.00
CA ASP A 38 -4.31 2.15 -12.69
C ASP A 38 -4.11 3.64 -12.41
N LEU A 39 -3.81 4.00 -11.17
CA LEU A 39 -3.74 5.40 -10.75
C LEU A 39 -2.37 6.03 -10.91
N LEU A 40 -1.33 5.20 -10.89
CA LEU A 40 0.04 5.70 -10.82
C LEU A 40 0.46 6.54 -12.02
N PRO A 41 0.15 6.17 -13.27
CA PRO A 41 0.61 6.97 -14.41
C PRO A 41 0.10 8.40 -14.38
N SER A 42 -1.20 8.60 -14.15
CA SER A 42 -1.75 9.95 -14.13
C SER A 42 -1.28 10.74 -12.91
N TYR A 43 -1.11 10.06 -11.78
CA TYR A 43 -0.60 10.72 -10.57
C TYR A 43 0.82 11.26 -10.83
N CYS A 44 1.67 10.43 -11.43
CA CYS A 44 3.05 10.85 -11.72
C CYS A 44 3.11 12.00 -12.70
N VAL A 45 2.28 11.96 -13.74
CA VAL A 45 2.22 13.06 -14.70
C VAL A 45 1.76 14.35 -14.03
N ARG A 46 0.70 14.24 -13.23
CA ARG A 46 0.11 15.41 -12.57
C ARG A 46 1.10 16.09 -11.62
N HIS A 47 1.93 15.32 -10.94
CA HIS A 47 2.89 15.86 -9.98
C HIS A 47 4.30 16.00 -10.53
N GLY A 48 4.52 15.68 -11.79
CA GLY A 48 5.83 15.87 -12.41
C GLY A 48 6.91 14.95 -11.90
N LEU A 49 6.56 13.71 -11.57
CA LEU A 49 7.53 12.75 -11.06
C LEU A 49 8.35 12.14 -12.20
N THR A 50 9.66 11.96 -11.94
CA THR A 50 10.54 11.29 -12.89
C THR A 50 10.30 9.79 -12.88
N SER A 51 10.86 9.07 -13.87
CA SER A 51 10.77 7.61 -13.93
C SER A 51 11.29 6.97 -12.65
N ARG A 52 12.42 7.43 -12.15
CA ARG A 52 13.01 6.86 -10.95
C ARG A 52 12.18 7.17 -9.72
N GLU A 53 11.63 8.38 -9.66
CA GLU A 53 10.73 8.74 -8.56
C GLU A 53 9.47 7.89 -8.59
N ARG A 54 8.97 7.60 -9.79
CA ARG A 54 7.83 6.70 -9.92
C ARG A 54 8.14 5.31 -9.38
N GLU A 55 9.33 4.77 -9.70
CA GLU A 55 9.72 3.47 -9.16
C GLU A 55 9.77 3.47 -7.64
N VAL A 56 10.34 4.54 -7.07
CA VAL A 56 10.41 4.66 -5.62
C VAL A 56 9.00 4.78 -5.02
N LEU A 57 8.14 5.59 -5.63
CA LEU A 57 6.77 5.74 -5.14
C LEU A 57 6.01 4.42 -5.16
N THR A 58 6.18 3.65 -6.23
CA THR A 58 5.53 2.34 -6.32
C THR A 58 5.88 1.47 -5.12
N LEU A 59 7.14 1.46 -4.72
CA LEU A 59 7.57 0.64 -3.58
C LEU A 59 7.13 1.24 -2.25
N ILE A 60 7.03 2.57 -2.16
CA ILE A 60 6.45 3.22 -0.98
C ILE A 60 5.00 2.76 -0.80
N LEU A 61 4.23 2.77 -1.88
CA LEU A 61 2.82 2.36 -1.84
C LEU A 61 2.67 0.88 -1.50
N ASP A 62 3.70 0.09 -1.81
CA ASP A 62 3.73 -1.32 -1.48
C ASP A 62 4.15 -1.57 -0.03
N GLY A 63 4.40 -0.50 0.73
CA GLY A 63 4.71 -0.60 2.15
C GLY A 63 6.18 -0.78 2.50
N LYS A 64 7.07 -0.61 1.53
CA LYS A 64 8.49 -0.83 1.76
C LYS A 64 9.16 0.39 2.38
N ASP A 65 10.10 0.16 3.28
CA ASP A 65 10.88 1.26 3.85
C ASP A 65 12.06 1.60 2.93
N ASN A 66 12.77 2.67 3.27
CA ASN A 66 13.86 3.15 2.42
C ASN A 66 14.96 2.11 2.21
N GLN A 67 15.29 1.32 3.24
CA GLN A 67 16.32 0.31 3.12
C GLN A 67 15.91 -0.78 2.14
N ASN A 68 14.68 -1.24 2.22
CA ASN A 68 14.17 -2.26 1.30
C ASN A 68 14.07 -1.72 -0.12
N ILE A 69 13.66 -0.46 -0.28
CA ILE A 69 13.62 0.17 -1.60
C ILE A 69 15.03 0.24 -2.18
N ALA A 70 16.01 0.63 -1.38
CA ALA A 70 17.40 0.69 -1.82
C ALA A 70 17.86 -0.68 -2.31
N ASN A 71 17.54 -1.73 -1.56
CA ASN A 71 17.91 -3.08 -1.94
C ASN A 71 17.21 -3.51 -3.23
N ASP A 72 15.94 -3.24 -3.36
CA ASP A 72 15.17 -3.65 -4.53
C ASP A 72 15.63 -2.95 -5.80
N LEU A 73 15.99 -1.68 -5.71
CA LEU A 73 16.38 -0.88 -6.87
C LEU A 73 17.88 -0.82 -7.07
N HIS A 74 18.65 -1.47 -6.19
CA HIS A 74 20.12 -1.47 -6.23
C HIS A 74 20.67 -0.04 -6.18
N LEU A 75 20.13 0.74 -5.25
CA LEU A 75 20.54 2.13 -5.03
C LEU A 75 21.11 2.28 -3.64
N ALA A 76 21.92 3.32 -3.45
CA ALA A 76 22.38 3.68 -2.11
C ALA A 76 21.20 4.21 -1.31
N LEU A 77 21.22 3.98 0.00
CA LEU A 77 20.18 4.45 0.88
C LEU A 77 19.97 5.96 0.78
N GLY A 78 21.09 6.70 0.74
CA GLY A 78 21.02 8.17 0.60
C GLY A 78 20.33 8.61 -0.67
N THR A 79 20.53 7.86 -1.75
CA THR A 79 19.87 8.16 -3.02
C THR A 79 18.37 7.95 -2.91
N VAL A 80 17.94 6.87 -2.25
CA VAL A 80 16.52 6.62 -2.03
C VAL A 80 15.91 7.72 -1.18
N LYS A 81 16.61 8.14 -0.13
CA LYS A 81 16.13 9.24 0.71
C LYS A 81 15.96 10.52 -0.08
N ALA A 82 16.89 10.79 -0.99
CA ALA A 82 16.79 11.97 -1.85
C ALA A 82 15.57 11.90 -2.77
N HIS A 83 15.34 10.74 -3.38
CA HIS A 83 14.16 10.55 -4.24
C HIS A 83 12.88 10.70 -3.43
N THR A 84 12.83 10.12 -2.24
CA THR A 84 11.65 10.24 -1.37
C THR A 84 11.39 11.70 -1.03
N HIS A 85 12.44 12.43 -0.69
CA HIS A 85 12.31 13.86 -0.37
C HIS A 85 11.76 14.64 -1.56
N ASN A 86 12.26 14.37 -2.76
CA ASN A 86 11.79 15.05 -3.95
C ASN A 86 10.32 14.72 -4.25
N ILE A 87 9.93 13.46 -4.05
CA ILE A 87 8.53 13.08 -4.23
C ILE A 87 7.64 13.85 -3.27
N LEU A 88 8.03 13.93 -1.99
CA LEU A 88 7.25 14.67 -1.00
C LEU A 88 7.10 16.13 -1.38
N LYS A 89 8.17 16.75 -1.88
CA LYS A 89 8.12 18.15 -2.31
C LYS A 89 7.20 18.32 -3.51
N LYS A 90 7.31 17.46 -4.50
CA LYS A 90 6.52 17.58 -5.73
C LYS A 90 5.04 17.32 -5.51
N THR A 91 4.71 16.49 -4.53
CA THR A 91 3.31 16.16 -4.21
C THR A 91 2.76 17.03 -3.09
N ASP A 92 3.57 17.94 -2.55
CA ASP A 92 3.18 18.81 -1.45
C ASP A 92 2.72 18.00 -0.24
N SER A 93 3.44 16.93 0.04
CA SER A 93 3.16 16.06 1.19
C SER A 93 4.18 16.35 2.29
N SER A 94 3.72 16.41 3.53
CA SER A 94 4.63 16.72 4.65
C SER A 94 5.39 15.48 5.13
N ASN A 95 4.84 14.29 4.89
CA ASN A 95 5.51 13.06 5.28
C ASN A 95 4.99 11.89 4.44
N ARG A 96 5.60 10.74 4.65
CA ARG A 96 5.30 9.52 3.90
C ARG A 96 3.85 9.08 4.05
N GLN A 97 3.33 9.17 5.26
CA GLN A 97 1.94 8.80 5.54
C GLN A 97 0.96 9.66 4.77
N GLN A 98 1.20 10.97 4.74
CA GLN A 98 0.33 11.87 4.02
C GLN A 98 0.40 11.62 2.52
N LEU A 99 1.60 11.32 2.01
CA LEU A 99 1.77 10.97 0.61
C LEU A 99 0.89 9.78 0.22
N ILE A 100 0.92 8.73 1.05
CA ILE A 100 0.14 7.53 0.79
C ILE A 100 -1.35 7.84 0.83
N GLN A 101 -1.78 8.60 1.81
CA GLN A 101 -3.19 8.98 1.94
C GLN A 101 -3.65 9.80 0.73
N ASP A 102 -2.85 10.77 0.31
CA ASP A 102 -3.18 11.62 -0.83
C ASP A 102 -3.30 10.82 -2.12
N PHE A 103 -2.39 9.86 -2.31
CA PHE A 103 -2.44 9.00 -3.48
C PHE A 103 -3.77 8.25 -3.56
N TRP A 104 -4.21 7.70 -2.44
CA TRP A 104 -5.43 6.89 -2.43
C TRP A 104 -6.70 7.72 -2.56
N LYS A 105 -6.63 9.02 -2.32
CA LYS A 105 -7.78 9.91 -2.54
C LYS A 105 -8.00 10.22 -4.01
N GLU A 106 -6.97 10.05 -4.82
CA GLU A 106 -7.06 10.35 -6.24
C GLU A 106 -7.89 9.28 -6.97
#